data_f43c0e1126e3bb5bf4cfcd1e50a7d67c
#
_entry.id   f43c0e1126e3bb5bf4cfcd1e50a7d67c
#
_cell.length_a   1.000
_cell.length_b   1.000
_cell.length_c   1.000
_cell.angle_alpha   90.00
_cell.angle_beta   90.00
_cell.angle_gamma   90.00
#
_symmetry.space_group_name_H-M   'P 1'
#
loop_
_entity.id
_entity.type
_entity.pdbx_description
1 polymer ?
#
loop_
_entity_poly.entity_id
_entity_poly.type
_entity_poly.pdbx_seq_one_letter_code
_entity_poly.pdbx_strand_id
1 'polypeptide(L)' 'MSLKWVDVLEIAIQLAEGKPDVDPRYVNFVQLHRWVVELTEFSDDPQRGGEKVLEAIQAAWIDEAQ' A
#
# COMPACT_ATOMS: atom_id res chain seq x y z
N MET A 1 7.18 -9.59 11.71
CA MET A 1 7.58 -9.77 10.31
C MET A 1 7.71 -8.43 9.63
N SER A 2 8.62 -8.35 8.68
CA SER A 2 8.82 -7.09 7.98
C SER A 2 8.17 -7.13 6.60
N LEU A 3 7.62 -6.00 6.18
CA LEU A 3 7.01 -5.84 4.87
C LEU A 3 7.96 -5.13 3.95
N LYS A 4 8.02 -5.60 2.73
CA LYS A 4 8.82 -4.99 1.67
C LYS A 4 7.91 -4.61 0.52
N TRP A 5 8.43 -3.79 -0.40
CA TRP A 5 7.62 -3.36 -1.55
C TRP A 5 7.06 -4.53 -2.36
N VAL A 6 7.77 -5.67 -2.39
CA VAL A 6 7.30 -6.83 -3.13
C VAL A 6 6.12 -7.54 -2.47
N ASP A 7 5.85 -7.24 -1.21
CA ASP A 7 4.73 -7.85 -0.48
C ASP A 7 3.43 -7.11 -0.76
N VAL A 8 3.08 -7.00 -2.02
CA VAL A 8 1.98 -6.17 -2.51
C VAL A 8 0.65 -6.56 -1.86
N LEU A 9 0.34 -7.85 -1.83
CA LEU A 9 -0.93 -8.31 -1.28
C LEU A 9 -1.03 -8.03 0.21
N GLU A 10 0.02 -8.33 0.95
CA GLU A 10 0.02 -8.11 2.39
C GLU A 10 -0.09 -6.62 2.73
N ILE A 11 0.61 -5.77 1.97
CA ILE A 11 0.50 -4.33 2.14
C ILE A 11 -0.94 -3.88 1.90
N ALA A 12 -1.55 -4.39 0.82
CA ALA A 12 -2.93 -4.03 0.48
C ALA A 12 -3.91 -4.45 1.59
N ILE A 13 -3.73 -5.63 2.16
CA ILE A 13 -4.57 -6.10 3.25
C ILE A 13 -4.44 -5.16 4.45
N GLN A 14 -3.23 -4.78 4.80
CA GLN A 14 -3.01 -3.89 5.94
C GLN A 14 -3.59 -2.51 5.70
N LEU A 15 -3.49 -2.00 4.49
CA LEU A 15 -4.10 -0.71 4.15
C LEU A 15 -5.63 -0.80 4.25
N ALA A 16 -6.21 -1.88 3.75
CA ALA A 16 -7.65 -2.05 3.80
C ALA A 16 -8.16 -2.13 5.24
N GLU A 17 -7.41 -2.81 6.10
CA GLU A 17 -7.79 -2.94 7.51
C GLU A 17 -7.58 -1.65 8.30
N GLY A 18 -6.51 -0.93 7.99
CA GLY A 18 -6.17 0.27 8.74
C GLY A 18 -6.88 1.52 8.26
N LYS A 19 -7.38 1.53 7.03
CA LYS A 19 -8.00 2.70 6.43
C LYS A 19 -9.32 2.33 5.75
N PRO A 20 -10.29 1.82 6.52
CA PRO A 20 -11.56 1.37 5.91
C PRO A 20 -12.39 2.49 5.30
N ASP A 21 -12.14 3.73 5.71
CA ASP A 21 -12.91 4.87 5.21
C ASP A 21 -12.31 5.47 3.94
N VAL A 22 -11.17 4.96 3.50
CA VAL A 22 -10.50 5.48 2.31
C VAL A 22 -10.88 4.64 1.10
N ASP A 23 -11.28 5.31 0.01
CA ASP A 23 -11.58 4.62 -1.25
C ASP A 23 -10.28 4.54 -2.06
N PRO A 24 -9.72 3.33 -2.22
CA PRO A 24 -8.43 3.20 -2.89
C PRO A 24 -8.46 3.60 -4.37
N ARG A 25 -9.65 3.67 -4.97
CA ARG A 25 -9.75 4.08 -6.37
C ARG A 25 -9.40 5.55 -6.58
N TYR A 26 -9.47 6.36 -5.53
CA TYR A 26 -9.26 7.81 -5.63
C TYR A 26 -8.02 8.28 -4.90
N VAL A 27 -7.20 7.37 -4.41
CA VAL A 27 -5.99 7.71 -3.68
C VAL A 27 -4.90 8.10 -4.70
N ASN A 28 -4.13 9.16 -4.40
CA ASN A 28 -3.01 9.50 -5.27
C ASN A 28 -1.74 8.78 -4.79
N PHE A 29 -0.75 8.67 -5.68
CA PHE A 29 0.44 7.88 -5.39
C PHE A 29 1.34 8.50 -4.34
N VAL A 30 1.35 9.82 -4.21
CA VAL A 30 2.13 10.48 -3.16
C VAL A 30 1.62 10.07 -1.79
N GLN A 31 0.31 10.10 -1.62
CA GLN A 31 -0.31 9.70 -0.37
C GLN A 31 -0.18 8.21 -0.13
N LEU A 32 -0.38 7.40 -1.17
CA LEU A 32 -0.26 5.96 -1.07
C LEU A 32 1.16 5.57 -0.63
N HIS A 33 2.16 6.17 -1.26
CA HIS A 33 3.56 5.93 -0.89
C HIS A 33 3.79 6.22 0.59
N ARG A 34 3.30 7.36 1.05
CA ARG A 34 3.45 7.75 2.46
C ARG A 34 2.80 6.73 3.39
N TRP A 35 1.59 6.32 3.07
CA TRP A 35 0.87 5.36 3.91
C TRP A 35 1.59 4.02 3.99
N VAL A 36 2.18 3.58 2.89
CA VAL A 36 2.90 2.31 2.88
C VAL A 36 4.14 2.39 3.79
N VAL A 37 4.94 3.45 3.65
CA VAL A 37 6.16 3.56 4.44
C VAL A 37 5.85 3.79 5.92
N GLU A 38 4.66 4.28 6.24
CA GLU A 38 4.25 4.49 7.63
C GLU A 38 3.70 3.23 8.29
N LEU A 39 3.49 2.17 7.53
CA LEU A 39 3.04 0.91 8.14
C LEU A 39 4.07 0.42 9.14
N THR A 40 3.59 -0.02 10.31
CA THR A 40 4.46 -0.41 11.40
C THR A 40 5.48 -1.46 11.00
N GLU A 41 5.06 -2.42 10.18
CA GLU A 41 5.90 -3.54 9.79
C GLU A 41 6.70 -3.28 8.52
N PHE A 42 6.52 -2.13 7.88
CA PHE A 42 7.25 -1.82 6.66
C PHE A 42 8.72 -1.58 6.98
N SER A 43 9.60 -2.31 6.31
CA SER A 43 11.04 -2.17 6.54
C SER A 43 11.84 -2.35 5.25
N ASP A 44 11.51 -1.53 4.27
CA ASP A 44 12.22 -1.51 2.99
C ASP A 44 12.67 -0.08 2.72
N ASP A 45 13.43 0.12 1.66
CA ASP A 45 13.88 1.44 1.25
C ASP A 45 12.68 2.25 0.74
N PRO A 46 12.32 3.35 1.39
CA PRO A 46 11.16 4.14 0.94
C PRO A 46 11.32 4.70 -0.46
N GLN A 47 12.55 4.80 -0.97
CA GLN A 47 12.77 5.34 -2.30
C GLN A 47 12.61 4.31 -3.42
N ARG A 48 12.39 3.05 -3.08
CA ARG A 48 12.19 1.99 -4.08
C ARG A 48 10.75 1.82 -4.52
N GLY A 49 9.83 2.57 -3.94
CA GLY A 49 8.43 2.48 -4.29
C GLY A 49 8.10 3.22 -5.58
N GLY A 50 8.37 2.60 -6.71
CA GLY A 50 8.08 3.20 -8.00
C GLY A 50 6.60 3.10 -8.37
N GLU A 51 6.23 3.75 -9.48
CA GLU A 51 4.84 3.81 -9.94
C GLU A 51 4.23 2.42 -10.13
N LYS A 52 4.98 1.50 -10.72
CA LYS A 52 4.44 0.17 -11.00
C LYS A 52 4.09 -0.58 -9.74
N VAL A 53 4.92 -0.45 -8.70
CA VAL A 53 4.64 -1.07 -7.43
C VAL A 53 3.42 -0.42 -6.79
N LEU A 54 3.32 0.89 -6.82
CA LEU A 54 2.19 1.60 -6.25
C LEU A 54 0.89 1.26 -6.98
N GLU A 55 0.94 1.13 -8.31
CA GLU A 55 -0.22 0.68 -9.07
C GLU A 55 -0.67 -0.72 -8.66
N ALA A 56 0.29 -1.62 -8.46
CA ALA A 56 -0.02 -2.98 -8.04
C ALA A 56 -0.65 -3.00 -6.65
N ILE A 57 -0.12 -2.19 -5.74
CA ILE A 57 -0.67 -2.08 -4.38
C ILE A 57 -2.08 -1.51 -4.44
N GLN A 58 -2.28 -0.48 -5.24
CA GLN A 58 -3.61 0.13 -5.38
C GLN A 58 -4.62 -0.88 -5.92
N ALA A 59 -4.24 -1.62 -6.96
CA ALA A 59 -5.14 -2.63 -7.54
C ALA A 59 -5.49 -3.71 -6.53
N ALA A 60 -4.52 -4.19 -5.77
CA ALA A 60 -4.76 -5.19 -4.74
C ALA A 60 -5.63 -4.64 -3.62
N TRP A 61 -5.44 -3.37 -3.25
CA TRP A 61 -6.25 -2.73 -2.22
C TRP A 61 -7.70 -2.58 -2.69
N ILE A 62 -7.90 -2.20 -3.95
CA ILE A 62 -9.25 -2.12 -4.52
C ILE A 62 -9.95 -3.47 -4.41
N ASP A 63 -9.24 -4.54 -4.74
CA ASP A 63 -9.77 -5.90 -4.61
C ASP A 63 -10.16 -6.22 -3.17
N GLU A 64 -9.29 -5.89 -2.23
CA GLU A 64 -9.54 -6.18 -0.82
C GLU A 64 -10.68 -5.36 -0.24
N ALA A 65 -10.93 -4.18 -0.78
CA ALA A 65 -11.96 -3.29 -0.29
C ALA A 65 -13.37 -3.62 -0.81
N GLN A 66 -13.48 -4.55 -1.74
CA GLN A 66 -14.78 -4.92 -2.31
C GLN A 66 -15.55 -5.92 -1.46
#